data_3f4db97d23637bd2fe5c847a2b60bb6e
#
_entry.id   3f4db97d23637bd2fe5c847a2b60bb6e
#
_cell.length_a   1.000
_cell.length_b   1.000
_cell.length_c   1.000
_cell.angle_alpha   90.00
_cell.angle_beta   90.00
_cell.angle_gamma   90.00
#
_symmetry.space_group_name_H-M   'P 1'
#
loop_
_entity.id
_entity.type
_entity.pdbx_description
1 polymer ?
#
loop_
_entity_poly.entity_id
_entity_poly.type
_entity_poly.pdbx_seq_one_letter_code
_entity_poly.pdbx_strand_id
1 'polypeptide(L)'
;MTDEQYMRRAIELAKRGMGYTSPNPMVGAVIVKDGRIIGEGWHERYGELHAERNALKHCKESPQGADMYVTLEPCCHHGKQPPCVEAVIEAGIKKVYVGSDDPNPLVAGGGIKILKEHGIEVVTNVLKEDCDRLNDVFFYFIQTRRPYVAMKYAMTMDGKIATYSGLSKWITGEKAREHVQNLRHRYKAIMAGIGTVLADDPLLTCRIEGGVNPIRIICDTHLKLPLKSQIVNTAKEVSTIVAVSERYRENAQSEALPDTEKDSIEENNNYQKNRKITRLEENGIEILYVAEKNGHIDLNDLMQKLGERSIDSILLEGGGILNWSALKSGIVNKVYAYIAPKLFGGADAKTPIEGMGTDSPAHAVMLGNSKVTKLGDDFLIESDVVNT
;
A
#
# COMPACT_ATOMS: atom_id res chain seq x y z
N MET A 1 -26.44 14.43 -18.22
CA MET A 1 -25.15 14.55 -17.51
C MET A 1 -24.09 14.90 -18.54
N THR A 2 -22.99 15.56 -18.13
CA THR A 2 -21.83 15.83 -18.99
C THR A 2 -20.89 14.62 -19.01
N ASP A 3 -19.94 14.57 -19.97
CA ASP A 3 -18.91 13.51 -20.03
C ASP A 3 -18.09 13.41 -18.73
N GLU A 4 -17.73 14.54 -18.15
CA GLU A 4 -17.07 14.58 -16.84
C GLU A 4 -17.92 14.00 -15.71
N GLN A 5 -19.23 14.23 -15.72
CA GLN A 5 -20.11 13.67 -14.68
C GLN A 5 -20.21 12.16 -14.78
N TYR A 6 -20.23 11.57 -16.00
CA TYR A 6 -20.18 10.14 -16.18
C TYR A 6 -18.82 9.56 -15.76
N MET A 7 -17.72 10.24 -16.09
CA MET A 7 -16.39 9.81 -15.65
C MET A 7 -16.24 9.91 -14.11
N ARG A 8 -16.76 10.95 -13.45
CA ARG A 8 -16.81 11.01 -11.98
C ARG A 8 -17.57 9.84 -11.38
N ARG A 9 -18.68 9.44 -12.03
CA ARG A 9 -19.41 8.24 -11.60
C ARG A 9 -18.57 6.97 -11.75
N ALA A 10 -17.82 6.82 -12.83
CA ALA A 10 -16.88 5.70 -13.02
C ALA A 10 -15.79 5.69 -11.93
N ILE A 11 -15.24 6.87 -11.57
CA ILE A 11 -14.26 7.01 -10.46
C ILE A 11 -14.87 6.59 -9.11
N GLU A 12 -16.12 6.96 -8.82
CA GLU A 12 -16.81 6.53 -7.60
C GLU A 12 -16.99 5.01 -7.54
N LEU A 13 -17.34 4.39 -8.67
CA LEU A 13 -17.44 2.94 -8.78
C LEU A 13 -16.08 2.26 -8.57
N ALA A 14 -15.03 2.77 -9.20
CA ALA A 14 -13.67 2.24 -9.06
C ALA A 14 -13.21 2.17 -7.59
N LYS A 15 -13.53 3.20 -6.79
CA LYS A 15 -13.18 3.26 -5.35
C LYS A 15 -13.77 2.10 -4.53
N ARG A 16 -14.83 1.43 -5.00
CA ARG A 16 -15.42 0.25 -4.33
C ARG A 16 -14.51 -0.97 -4.37
N GLY A 17 -13.55 -1.02 -5.33
CA GLY A 17 -12.52 -2.06 -5.42
C GLY A 17 -11.34 -1.85 -4.46
N MET A 18 -11.31 -0.73 -3.70
CA MET A 18 -10.20 -0.42 -2.79
C MET A 18 -9.96 -1.57 -1.81
N GLY A 19 -8.69 -1.95 -1.61
CA GLY A 19 -8.28 -3.03 -0.72
C GLY A 19 -8.51 -4.45 -1.26
N TYR A 20 -9.29 -4.63 -2.32
CA TYR A 20 -9.62 -5.95 -2.88
C TYR A 20 -8.94 -6.25 -4.21
N THR A 21 -8.54 -5.24 -4.97
CA THR A 21 -8.01 -5.42 -6.34
C THR A 21 -6.51 -5.64 -6.41
N SER A 22 -5.75 -5.27 -5.36
CA SER A 22 -4.27 -5.36 -5.35
C SER A 22 -3.76 -6.75 -5.80
N PRO A 23 -2.76 -6.83 -6.70
CA PRO A 23 -1.98 -5.74 -7.30
C PRO A 23 -2.57 -5.12 -8.59
N ASN A 24 -3.82 -5.42 -8.94
CA ASN A 24 -4.52 -4.82 -10.08
C ASN A 24 -4.99 -3.39 -9.77
N PRO A 25 -5.18 -2.54 -10.81
CA PRO A 25 -5.71 -1.20 -10.64
C PRO A 25 -7.18 -1.20 -10.19
N MET A 26 -7.58 -0.14 -9.52
CA MET A 26 -8.99 0.18 -9.31
C MET A 26 -9.56 0.79 -10.60
N VAL A 27 -10.50 0.09 -11.22
CA VAL A 27 -11.14 0.54 -12.46
C VAL A 27 -12.65 0.56 -12.28
N GLY A 28 -13.29 1.58 -12.82
CA GLY A 28 -14.73 1.70 -12.90
C GLY A 28 -15.17 2.01 -14.34
N ALA A 29 -16.32 1.49 -14.73
CA ALA A 29 -16.89 1.71 -16.04
C ALA A 29 -18.40 2.03 -15.97
N VAL A 30 -18.83 2.95 -16.83
CA VAL A 30 -20.24 3.36 -16.99
C VAL A 30 -20.60 3.30 -18.45
N ILE A 31 -21.75 2.69 -18.77
CA ILE A 31 -22.28 2.59 -20.13
C ILE A 31 -23.51 3.49 -20.23
N VAL A 32 -23.51 4.36 -21.24
CA VAL A 32 -24.52 5.41 -21.43
C VAL A 32 -25.16 5.27 -22.82
N LYS A 33 -26.48 5.25 -22.88
CA LYS A 33 -27.26 5.25 -24.12
C LYS A 33 -28.35 6.30 -24.04
N ASP A 34 -28.45 7.14 -25.04
CA ASP A 34 -29.45 8.23 -25.13
C ASP A 34 -29.46 9.11 -23.86
N GLY A 35 -28.27 9.43 -23.33
CA GLY A 35 -28.08 10.26 -22.13
C GLY A 35 -28.44 9.57 -20.80
N ARG A 36 -28.77 8.26 -20.81
CA ARG A 36 -29.11 7.48 -19.61
C ARG A 36 -28.05 6.43 -19.32
N ILE A 37 -27.71 6.22 -18.05
CA ILE A 37 -26.83 5.12 -17.62
C ILE A 37 -27.62 3.81 -17.74
N ILE A 38 -27.12 2.88 -18.56
CA ILE A 38 -27.72 1.57 -18.78
C ILE A 38 -26.94 0.43 -18.13
N GLY A 39 -25.64 0.64 -17.83
CA GLY A 39 -24.78 -0.34 -17.17
C GLY A 39 -23.71 0.34 -16.33
N GLU A 40 -23.38 -0.26 -15.21
CA GLU A 40 -22.31 0.18 -14.29
C GLU A 40 -21.51 -1.01 -13.80
N GLY A 41 -20.20 -0.86 -13.66
CA GLY A 41 -19.32 -1.90 -13.14
C GLY A 41 -18.01 -1.35 -12.60
N TRP A 42 -17.36 -2.13 -11.80
CA TRP A 42 -16.00 -1.87 -11.32
C TRP A 42 -15.23 -3.18 -11.21
N HIS A 43 -13.91 -3.11 -11.14
CA HIS A 43 -13.11 -4.28 -10.81
C HIS A 43 -13.27 -4.58 -9.31
N GLU A 44 -13.97 -5.67 -9.00
CA GLU A 44 -14.39 -5.96 -7.63
C GLU A 44 -13.26 -6.58 -6.81
N ARG A 45 -12.57 -7.58 -7.38
CA ARG A 45 -11.49 -8.33 -6.71
C ARG A 45 -10.45 -8.81 -7.68
N TYR A 46 -9.22 -8.96 -7.20
CA TYR A 46 -8.12 -9.55 -7.96
C TYR A 46 -8.50 -10.92 -8.55
N GLY A 47 -8.34 -11.06 -9.86
CA GLY A 47 -8.62 -12.28 -10.61
C GLY A 47 -10.05 -12.42 -11.11
N GLU A 48 -10.99 -11.57 -10.68
CA GLU A 48 -12.36 -11.50 -11.18
C GLU A 48 -12.49 -10.58 -12.39
N LEU A 49 -13.74 -10.41 -12.89
CA LEU A 49 -14.02 -9.60 -14.07
C LEU A 49 -13.55 -8.15 -13.92
N HIS A 50 -13.04 -7.58 -15.00
CA HIS A 50 -12.69 -6.16 -15.07
C HIS A 50 -13.95 -5.29 -15.16
N ALA A 51 -13.78 -3.99 -14.92
CA ALA A 51 -14.87 -3.03 -14.83
C ALA A 51 -15.77 -2.99 -16.08
N GLU A 52 -15.15 -3.03 -17.26
CA GLU A 52 -15.85 -2.98 -18.54
C GLU A 52 -16.77 -4.20 -18.71
N ARG A 53 -16.26 -5.40 -18.42
CA ARG A 53 -17.04 -6.64 -18.48
C ARG A 53 -18.14 -6.68 -17.42
N ASN A 54 -17.89 -6.16 -16.22
CA ASN A 54 -18.91 -6.02 -15.19
C ASN A 54 -19.99 -5.00 -15.62
N ALA A 55 -19.60 -3.85 -16.18
CA ALA A 55 -20.56 -2.87 -16.69
C ALA A 55 -21.45 -3.45 -17.81
N LEU A 56 -20.85 -4.18 -18.76
CA LEU A 56 -21.59 -4.87 -19.84
C LEU A 56 -22.55 -5.93 -19.29
N LYS A 57 -22.10 -6.74 -18.31
CA LYS A 57 -22.93 -7.76 -17.66
C LYS A 57 -24.14 -7.17 -16.94
N HIS A 58 -24.03 -5.97 -16.41
CA HIS A 58 -25.08 -5.28 -15.68
C HIS A 58 -25.91 -4.31 -16.53
N CYS A 59 -25.76 -4.36 -17.86
CA CYS A 59 -26.62 -3.59 -18.77
C CYS A 59 -28.08 -4.03 -18.65
N LYS A 60 -28.95 -3.04 -18.52
CA LYS A 60 -30.42 -3.24 -18.46
C LYS A 60 -31.10 -3.34 -19.83
N GLU A 61 -30.38 -2.96 -20.88
CA GLU A 61 -30.78 -3.03 -22.29
C GLU A 61 -29.55 -3.24 -23.17
N SER A 62 -29.74 -3.47 -24.48
CA SER A 62 -28.63 -3.71 -25.41
C SER A 62 -27.64 -2.54 -25.40
N PRO A 63 -26.33 -2.77 -25.20
CA PRO A 63 -25.29 -1.74 -25.21
C PRO A 63 -24.90 -1.31 -26.62
N GLN A 64 -25.44 -1.93 -27.67
CA GLN A 64 -25.13 -1.60 -29.06
C GLN A 64 -25.41 -0.11 -29.34
N GLY A 65 -24.42 0.58 -29.86
CA GLY A 65 -24.46 2.01 -30.15
C GLY A 65 -24.36 2.93 -28.95
N ALA A 66 -24.10 2.39 -27.74
CA ALA A 66 -23.89 3.15 -26.52
C ALA A 66 -22.46 3.72 -26.42
N ASP A 67 -22.27 4.65 -25.51
CA ASP A 67 -20.97 5.20 -25.11
C ASP A 67 -20.50 4.55 -23.82
N MET A 68 -19.17 4.31 -23.66
CA MET A 68 -18.58 3.77 -22.45
C MET A 68 -17.59 4.78 -21.85
N TYR A 69 -17.68 5.00 -20.54
CA TYR A 69 -16.73 5.78 -19.75
C TYR A 69 -15.94 4.83 -18.86
N VAL A 70 -14.62 4.80 -18.98
CA VAL A 70 -13.75 3.92 -18.21
C VAL A 70 -12.56 4.68 -17.64
N THR A 71 -12.25 4.47 -16.37
CA THR A 71 -11.22 5.26 -15.66
C THR A 71 -9.79 4.94 -16.09
N LEU A 72 -9.55 3.81 -16.75
CA LEU A 72 -8.23 3.38 -17.23
C LEU A 72 -8.39 2.76 -18.63
N GLU A 73 -7.36 2.86 -19.46
CA GLU A 73 -7.32 2.25 -20.79
C GLU A 73 -7.72 0.76 -20.75
N PRO A 74 -8.70 0.31 -21.57
CA PRO A 74 -9.11 -1.09 -21.62
C PRO A 74 -7.96 -2.01 -22.03
N CYS A 75 -7.76 -3.09 -21.28
CA CYS A 75 -6.68 -4.03 -21.53
C CYS A 75 -6.84 -4.77 -22.87
N CYS A 76 -5.69 -5.02 -23.55
CA CYS A 76 -5.61 -5.67 -24.85
C CYS A 76 -4.83 -7.00 -24.84
N HIS A 77 -4.40 -7.48 -23.67
CA HIS A 77 -3.66 -8.72 -23.52
C HIS A 77 -4.47 -9.77 -22.74
N HIS A 78 -4.20 -11.04 -23.01
CA HIS A 78 -4.73 -12.14 -22.23
C HIS A 78 -3.96 -12.25 -20.90
N GLY A 79 -4.67 -12.04 -19.81
CA GLY A 79 -4.20 -12.28 -18.44
C GLY A 79 -4.99 -13.42 -17.80
N LYS A 80 -5.45 -13.22 -16.55
CA LYS A 80 -6.41 -14.12 -15.90
C LYS A 80 -7.81 -14.04 -16.53
N GLN A 81 -8.12 -12.91 -17.18
CA GLN A 81 -9.34 -12.67 -17.93
C GLN A 81 -9.02 -12.38 -19.40
N PRO A 82 -9.95 -12.63 -20.33
CA PRO A 82 -9.82 -12.21 -21.72
C PRO A 82 -9.74 -10.69 -21.83
N PRO A 83 -9.13 -10.13 -22.90
CA PRO A 83 -9.00 -8.69 -23.11
C PRO A 83 -10.35 -7.96 -23.05
N CYS A 84 -10.37 -6.79 -22.40
CA CYS A 84 -11.59 -5.99 -22.31
C CYS A 84 -11.96 -5.36 -23.66
N VAL A 85 -10.98 -5.03 -24.50
CA VAL A 85 -11.23 -4.49 -25.85
C VAL A 85 -12.12 -5.41 -26.68
N GLU A 86 -11.95 -6.74 -26.58
CA GLU A 86 -12.79 -7.71 -27.28
C GLU A 86 -14.26 -7.59 -26.85
N ALA A 87 -14.53 -7.57 -25.55
CA ALA A 87 -15.88 -7.43 -25.02
C ALA A 87 -16.54 -6.10 -25.41
N VAL A 88 -15.76 -5.01 -25.48
CA VAL A 88 -16.24 -3.69 -25.90
C VAL A 88 -16.64 -3.70 -27.38
N ILE A 89 -15.83 -4.34 -28.24
CA ILE A 89 -16.09 -4.48 -29.68
C ILE A 89 -17.33 -5.38 -29.91
N GLU A 90 -17.36 -6.55 -29.28
CA GLU A 90 -18.47 -7.51 -29.39
C GLU A 90 -19.82 -6.91 -28.95
N ALA A 91 -19.78 -6.06 -27.92
CA ALA A 91 -20.97 -5.37 -27.42
C ALA A 91 -21.50 -4.26 -28.35
N GLY A 92 -20.73 -3.89 -29.38
CA GLY A 92 -21.11 -2.84 -30.34
C GLY A 92 -21.11 -1.44 -29.73
N ILE A 93 -20.22 -1.19 -28.75
CA ILE A 93 -20.00 0.16 -28.20
C ILE A 93 -19.55 1.08 -29.33
N LYS A 94 -20.16 2.27 -29.41
CA LYS A 94 -19.88 3.26 -30.45
C LYS A 94 -18.71 4.14 -30.13
N LYS A 95 -18.56 4.51 -28.85
CA LYS A 95 -17.55 5.47 -28.37
C LYS A 95 -17.07 5.11 -26.99
N VAL A 96 -15.76 5.26 -26.76
CA VAL A 96 -15.12 5.03 -25.46
C VAL A 96 -14.43 6.27 -24.98
N TYR A 97 -14.76 6.71 -23.77
CA TYR A 97 -14.08 7.79 -23.05
C TYR A 97 -13.14 7.18 -22.02
N VAL A 98 -11.86 7.46 -22.14
CA VAL A 98 -10.80 6.92 -21.29
C VAL A 98 -10.27 8.00 -20.36
N GLY A 99 -10.18 7.69 -19.07
CA GLY A 99 -9.62 8.60 -18.05
C GLY A 99 -8.10 8.69 -18.12
N SER A 100 -7.42 7.60 -17.79
CA SER A 100 -5.95 7.49 -17.81
C SER A 100 -5.47 6.49 -18.83
N ASP A 101 -4.27 6.73 -19.38
CA ASP A 101 -3.51 5.72 -20.12
C ASP A 101 -2.99 4.66 -19.14
N ASP A 102 -2.85 3.41 -19.58
CA ASP A 102 -2.24 2.35 -18.77
C ASP A 102 -0.71 2.37 -18.95
N PRO A 103 0.10 2.62 -17.90
CA PRO A 103 1.56 2.62 -17.99
C PRO A 103 2.16 1.21 -18.13
N ASN A 104 1.35 0.15 -18.06
CA ASN A 104 1.81 -1.22 -18.23
C ASN A 104 2.32 -1.43 -19.66
N PRO A 105 3.60 -1.81 -19.88
CA PRO A 105 4.15 -2.03 -21.22
C PRO A 105 3.37 -3.03 -22.08
N LEU A 106 2.59 -3.93 -21.46
CA LEU A 106 1.74 -4.89 -22.15
C LEU A 106 0.43 -4.27 -22.68
N VAL A 107 0.07 -3.08 -22.25
CA VAL A 107 -1.14 -2.35 -22.64
C VAL A 107 -0.79 -1.09 -23.40
N ALA A 108 -0.17 -0.14 -22.78
CA ALA A 108 0.40 1.15 -23.21
C ALA A 108 -0.03 1.62 -24.62
N GLY A 109 -1.25 2.10 -24.77
CA GLY A 109 -1.82 2.57 -26.06
C GLY A 109 -2.34 1.47 -26.98
N GLY A 110 -2.11 0.20 -26.66
CA GLY A 110 -2.54 -0.95 -27.46
C GLY A 110 -4.05 -1.11 -27.48
N GLY A 111 -4.70 -0.91 -26.33
CA GLY A 111 -6.15 -1.00 -26.21
C GLY A 111 -6.86 0.08 -27.01
N ILE A 112 -6.42 1.33 -26.87
CA ILE A 112 -6.94 2.48 -27.62
C ILE A 112 -6.77 2.26 -29.13
N LYS A 113 -5.60 1.77 -29.56
CA LYS A 113 -5.30 1.49 -30.95
C LYS A 113 -6.28 0.44 -31.55
N ILE A 114 -6.45 -0.68 -30.87
CA ILE A 114 -7.36 -1.77 -31.31
C ILE A 114 -8.80 -1.26 -31.43
N LEU A 115 -9.31 -0.50 -30.44
CA LEU A 115 -10.65 0.07 -30.50
C LEU A 115 -10.84 0.96 -31.73
N LYS A 116 -9.88 1.85 -32.03
CA LYS A 116 -9.89 2.73 -33.21
C LYS A 116 -9.87 1.95 -34.53
N GLU A 117 -9.04 0.90 -34.62
CA GLU A 117 -8.95 0.03 -35.80
C GLU A 117 -10.28 -0.69 -36.11
N HIS A 118 -11.12 -0.92 -35.05
CA HIS A 118 -12.46 -1.48 -35.19
C HIS A 118 -13.57 -0.42 -35.35
N GLY A 119 -13.20 0.84 -35.63
CA GLY A 119 -14.15 1.92 -35.92
C GLY A 119 -14.85 2.52 -34.72
N ILE A 120 -14.33 2.24 -33.51
CA ILE A 120 -14.82 2.84 -32.25
C ILE A 120 -14.14 4.20 -32.05
N GLU A 121 -14.94 5.24 -31.83
CA GLU A 121 -14.40 6.56 -31.48
C GLU A 121 -13.82 6.52 -30.06
N VAL A 122 -12.60 7.03 -29.86
CA VAL A 122 -11.96 7.07 -28.54
C VAL A 122 -11.55 8.49 -28.16
N VAL A 123 -12.05 8.97 -27.02
CA VAL A 123 -11.68 10.23 -26.37
C VAL A 123 -10.85 9.91 -25.14
N THR A 124 -9.65 10.48 -25.04
CA THR A 124 -8.70 10.23 -23.94
C THR A 124 -8.60 11.41 -22.98
N ASN A 125 -7.99 11.19 -21.82
CA ASN A 125 -7.67 12.21 -20.82
C ASN A 125 -8.90 12.86 -20.16
N VAL A 126 -10.02 12.15 -20.06
CA VAL A 126 -11.21 12.66 -19.37
C VAL A 126 -11.02 12.55 -17.86
N LEU A 127 -10.86 13.69 -17.18
CA LEU A 127 -10.49 13.77 -15.75
C LEU A 127 -9.20 12.97 -15.43
N LYS A 128 -8.19 13.09 -16.31
CA LYS A 128 -6.94 12.32 -16.20
C LYS A 128 -6.30 12.39 -14.83
N GLU A 129 -6.16 13.60 -14.26
CA GLU A 129 -5.52 13.76 -12.95
C GLU A 129 -6.26 13.02 -11.82
N ASP A 130 -7.61 13.02 -11.84
CA ASP A 130 -8.41 12.31 -10.85
C ASP A 130 -8.28 10.79 -11.02
N CYS A 131 -8.20 10.31 -12.27
CA CYS A 131 -8.01 8.89 -12.60
C CYS A 131 -6.57 8.42 -12.27
N ASP A 132 -5.55 9.24 -12.52
CA ASP A 132 -4.15 8.95 -12.17
C ASP A 132 -4.00 8.81 -10.64
N ARG A 133 -4.57 9.75 -9.87
CA ARG A 133 -4.54 9.70 -8.39
C ARG A 133 -5.27 8.50 -7.81
N LEU A 134 -6.26 7.96 -8.51
CA LEU A 134 -6.96 6.75 -8.10
C LEU A 134 -6.00 5.54 -8.06
N ASN A 135 -5.07 5.49 -9.02
CA ASN A 135 -4.19 4.35 -9.28
C ASN A 135 -2.69 4.66 -9.05
N ASP A 136 -2.36 5.62 -8.18
CA ASP A 136 -0.99 6.00 -7.82
C ASP A 136 -0.12 4.78 -7.43
N VAL A 137 -0.68 3.87 -6.62
CA VAL A 137 -0.04 2.61 -6.21
C VAL A 137 0.25 1.71 -7.42
N PHE A 138 -0.76 1.44 -8.24
CA PHE A 138 -0.61 0.57 -9.40
C PHE A 138 0.42 1.13 -10.39
N PHE A 139 0.35 2.43 -10.69
CA PHE A 139 1.26 3.09 -11.63
C PHE A 139 2.71 3.00 -11.16
N TYR A 140 2.95 3.26 -9.89
CA TYR A 140 4.28 3.13 -9.32
C TYR A 140 4.78 1.69 -9.37
N PHE A 141 3.96 0.73 -8.92
CA PHE A 141 4.35 -0.67 -8.83
C PHE A 141 4.62 -1.30 -10.21
N ILE A 142 3.77 -1.03 -11.22
CA ILE A 142 3.92 -1.62 -12.54
C ILE A 142 5.20 -1.13 -13.26
N GLN A 143 5.60 0.11 -12.99
CA GLN A 143 6.80 0.72 -13.58
C GLN A 143 8.08 0.33 -12.84
N THR A 144 8.05 0.24 -11.50
CA THR A 144 9.25 0.06 -10.68
C THR A 144 9.46 -1.35 -10.16
N ARG A 145 8.40 -2.14 -10.11
CA ARG A 145 8.35 -3.45 -9.43
C ARG A 145 8.69 -3.37 -7.94
N ARG A 146 8.52 -2.20 -7.32
CA ARG A 146 8.75 -1.93 -5.90
C ARG A 146 7.45 -1.47 -5.26
N PRO A 147 7.20 -1.79 -3.97
CA PRO A 147 6.02 -1.29 -3.26
C PRO A 147 5.95 0.24 -3.22
N TYR A 148 4.78 0.79 -3.41
CA TYR A 148 4.48 2.18 -3.11
C TYR A 148 4.40 2.36 -1.59
N VAL A 149 5.24 3.19 -0.99
CA VAL A 149 5.30 3.37 0.45
C VAL A 149 4.63 4.67 0.87
N ALA A 150 3.56 4.55 1.65
CA ALA A 150 2.88 5.67 2.29
C ALA A 150 3.23 5.69 3.78
N MET A 151 3.96 6.71 4.22
CA MET A 151 4.30 6.92 5.62
C MET A 151 3.17 7.61 6.36
N LYS A 152 2.75 7.06 7.49
CA LYS A 152 1.69 7.63 8.33
C LYS A 152 2.20 7.86 9.75
N TYR A 153 1.93 9.03 10.28
CA TYR A 153 2.12 9.30 11.71
C TYR A 153 1.00 10.19 12.26
N ALA A 154 0.81 10.13 13.58
CA ALA A 154 -0.10 11.00 14.31
C ALA A 154 0.68 11.72 15.40
N MET A 155 0.57 13.03 15.47
CA MET A 155 1.30 13.86 16.41
C MET A 155 0.42 14.95 17.02
N THR A 156 0.88 15.51 18.14
CA THR A 156 0.35 16.76 18.68
C THR A 156 0.78 17.95 17.82
N MET A 157 0.19 19.12 18.03
CA MET A 157 0.53 20.35 17.29
C MET A 157 1.98 20.79 17.53
N ASP A 158 2.58 20.43 18.67
CA ASP A 158 3.99 20.65 18.97
C ASP A 158 4.90 19.45 18.56
N GLY A 159 4.40 18.56 17.67
CA GLY A 159 5.19 17.52 17.02
C GLY A 159 5.53 16.30 17.88
N LYS A 160 4.73 15.96 18.88
CA LYS A 160 5.00 14.82 19.77
C LYS A 160 4.11 13.62 19.47
N ILE A 161 4.71 12.41 19.45
CA ILE A 161 3.99 11.13 19.26
C ILE A 161 3.78 10.36 20.56
N ALA A 162 4.35 10.84 21.66
CA ALA A 162 4.14 10.32 23.02
C ALA A 162 4.45 11.40 24.03
N THR A 163 3.96 11.25 25.25
CA THR A 163 4.39 12.06 26.41
C THR A 163 5.85 11.74 26.80
N TYR A 164 6.46 12.53 27.67
CA TYR A 164 7.79 12.26 28.19
C TYR A 164 7.89 10.90 28.92
N SER A 165 6.77 10.40 29.47
CA SER A 165 6.66 9.09 30.12
C SER A 165 6.40 7.93 29.14
N GLY A 166 6.30 8.22 27.83
CA GLY A 166 6.09 7.20 26.78
C GLY A 166 4.63 6.86 26.49
N LEU A 167 3.64 7.52 27.11
CA LEU A 167 2.22 7.28 26.82
C LEU A 167 1.84 7.87 25.47
N SER A 168 1.33 7.05 24.56
CA SER A 168 0.98 7.39 23.15
C SER A 168 -0.52 7.34 22.84
N LYS A 169 -1.37 6.81 23.72
CA LYS A 169 -2.83 6.59 23.49
C LYS A 169 -3.66 7.57 24.31
N TRP A 170 -4.57 8.39 23.72
CA TRP A 170 -4.80 8.58 22.28
C TRP A 170 -4.38 10.01 21.91
N ILE A 171 -3.58 10.15 20.85
CA ILE A 171 -3.17 11.48 20.37
C ILE A 171 -4.31 12.11 19.57
N THR A 172 -4.79 11.42 18.54
CA THR A 172 -5.87 11.88 17.64
C THR A 172 -7.24 11.34 18.04
N GLY A 173 -8.28 12.03 17.58
CA GLY A 173 -9.68 11.67 17.81
C GLY A 173 -10.16 10.47 16.98
N GLU A 174 -11.44 10.14 17.14
CA GLU A 174 -12.06 8.95 16.55
C GLU A 174 -12.07 8.98 15.02
N LYS A 175 -12.48 10.10 14.41
CA LYS A 175 -12.55 10.26 12.94
C LYS A 175 -11.18 10.07 12.26
N ALA A 176 -10.11 10.56 12.88
CA ALA A 176 -8.75 10.33 12.39
C ALA A 176 -8.36 8.84 12.49
N ARG A 177 -8.72 8.16 13.60
CA ARG A 177 -8.47 6.72 13.77
C ARG A 177 -9.28 5.87 12.79
N GLU A 178 -10.54 6.22 12.49
CA GLU A 178 -11.34 5.58 11.44
C GLU A 178 -10.68 5.72 10.07
N HIS A 179 -10.19 6.92 9.73
CA HIS A 179 -9.48 7.13 8.49
C HIS A 179 -8.21 6.27 8.40
N VAL A 180 -7.47 6.08 9.50
CA VAL A 180 -6.31 5.16 9.55
C VAL A 180 -6.74 3.71 9.28
N GLN A 181 -7.92 3.27 9.75
CA GLN A 181 -8.41 1.93 9.42
C GLN A 181 -8.70 1.77 7.92
N ASN A 182 -9.20 2.82 7.26
CA ASN A 182 -9.38 2.84 5.81
C ASN A 182 -8.03 2.77 5.07
N LEU A 183 -6.98 3.41 5.58
CA LEU A 183 -5.63 3.25 5.03
C LEU A 183 -5.11 1.82 5.19
N ARG A 184 -5.32 1.19 6.34
CA ARG A 184 -4.95 -0.22 6.57
C ARG A 184 -5.71 -1.20 5.67
N HIS A 185 -6.92 -0.84 5.25
CA HIS A 185 -7.66 -1.59 4.24
C HIS A 185 -7.12 -1.35 2.82
N ARG A 186 -6.72 -0.10 2.52
CA ARG A 186 -6.25 0.31 1.19
C ARG A 186 -4.92 -0.34 0.80
N TYR A 187 -3.93 -0.30 1.72
CA TYR A 187 -2.57 -0.76 1.44
C TYR A 187 -2.42 -2.25 1.67
N LYS A 188 -1.71 -2.93 0.75
CA LYS A 188 -1.51 -4.39 0.79
C LYS A 188 -0.77 -4.86 2.03
N ALA A 189 0.17 -4.06 2.52
CA ALA A 189 0.93 -4.37 3.71
C ALA A 189 1.01 -3.17 4.68
N ILE A 190 1.30 -3.48 5.95
CA ILE A 190 1.63 -2.51 6.99
C ILE A 190 3.03 -2.82 7.52
N MET A 191 3.89 -1.82 7.61
CA MET A 191 5.28 -1.97 8.06
C MET A 191 5.52 -1.20 9.35
N ALA A 192 6.13 -1.87 10.32
CA ALA A 192 6.52 -1.27 11.59
C ALA A 192 7.92 -1.74 12.01
N GLY A 193 8.61 -0.94 12.81
CA GLY A 193 9.88 -1.34 13.43
C GLY A 193 9.64 -2.17 14.69
N ILE A 194 10.61 -3.03 15.01
CA ILE A 194 10.58 -3.84 16.25
C ILE A 194 10.41 -2.98 17.51
N GLY A 195 10.94 -1.76 17.53
CA GLY A 195 10.77 -0.84 18.67
C GLY A 195 9.31 -0.51 18.96
N THR A 196 8.47 -0.36 17.92
CA THR A 196 7.02 -0.16 18.06
C THR A 196 6.33 -1.39 18.64
N VAL A 197 6.75 -2.60 18.21
CA VAL A 197 6.19 -3.86 18.74
C VAL A 197 6.54 -4.04 20.21
N LEU A 198 7.78 -3.74 20.59
CA LEU A 198 8.24 -3.86 21.98
C LEU A 198 7.59 -2.83 22.92
N ALA A 199 7.23 -1.65 22.40
CA ALA A 199 6.62 -0.59 23.20
C ALA A 199 5.11 -0.77 23.37
N ASP A 200 4.40 -1.11 22.30
CA ASP A 200 2.94 -1.02 22.22
C ASP A 200 2.23 -2.37 22.08
N ASP A 201 2.96 -3.44 21.78
CA ASP A 201 2.44 -4.78 21.42
C ASP A 201 1.19 -4.71 20.52
N PRO A 202 1.28 -4.08 19.32
CA PRO A 202 0.12 -3.77 18.51
C PRO A 202 -0.32 -4.97 17.68
N LEU A 203 -1.62 -5.04 17.34
CA LEU A 203 -2.14 -6.03 16.39
C LEU A 203 -1.82 -5.69 14.92
N LEU A 204 -1.70 -4.44 14.56
CA LEU A 204 -1.52 -3.95 13.19
C LEU A 204 -2.54 -4.49 12.18
N THR A 205 -3.80 -4.57 12.59
CA THR A 205 -4.91 -5.10 11.80
C THR A 205 -5.85 -4.00 11.33
N CYS A 206 -6.62 -4.29 10.28
CA CYS A 206 -7.77 -3.52 9.85
C CYS A 206 -8.99 -3.94 10.67
N ARG A 207 -9.77 -2.96 11.19
CA ARG A 207 -10.92 -3.22 12.07
C ARG A 207 -12.22 -2.61 11.56
N ILE A 208 -12.31 -2.29 10.27
CA ILE A 208 -13.58 -1.91 9.65
C ILE A 208 -14.34 -3.16 9.23
N GLU A 209 -15.66 -3.07 9.24
CA GLU A 209 -16.51 -4.15 8.75
C GLU A 209 -16.23 -4.46 7.28
N GLY A 210 -16.07 -5.74 6.94
CA GLY A 210 -15.70 -6.18 5.60
C GLY A 210 -14.26 -5.82 5.17
N GLY A 211 -13.47 -5.18 6.04
CA GLY A 211 -12.11 -4.78 5.72
C GLY A 211 -11.14 -5.96 5.57
N VAL A 212 -10.12 -5.77 4.74
CA VAL A 212 -9.02 -6.74 4.53
C VAL A 212 -7.85 -6.38 5.45
N ASN A 213 -7.33 -7.36 6.17
CA ASN A 213 -6.11 -7.16 6.95
C ASN A 213 -4.90 -7.01 6.03
N PRO A 214 -4.04 -6.01 6.24
CA PRO A 214 -2.77 -5.92 5.54
C PRO A 214 -1.81 -7.02 5.99
N ILE A 215 -0.88 -7.42 5.13
CA ILE A 215 0.27 -8.25 5.50
C ILE A 215 1.13 -7.44 6.46
N ARG A 216 1.44 -7.98 7.63
CA ARG A 216 2.28 -7.30 8.61
C ARG A 216 3.76 -7.51 8.30
N ILE A 217 4.53 -6.45 8.23
CA ILE A 217 5.98 -6.47 7.99
C ILE A 217 6.67 -5.85 9.21
N ILE A 218 7.44 -6.64 9.93
CA ILE A 218 8.18 -6.19 11.10
C ILE A 218 9.67 -6.10 10.75
N CYS A 219 10.21 -4.87 10.77
CA CYS A 219 11.63 -4.63 10.60
C CYS A 219 12.38 -4.95 11.90
N ASP A 220 13.03 -6.10 11.97
CA ASP A 220 13.69 -6.63 13.19
C ASP A 220 15.10 -7.16 12.88
N THR A 221 16.04 -6.27 12.57
CA THR A 221 17.42 -6.61 12.20
C THR A 221 18.04 -7.68 13.12
N HIS A 222 17.72 -7.64 14.41
CA HIS A 222 18.40 -8.43 15.46
C HIS A 222 17.55 -9.55 16.04
N LEU A 223 16.41 -9.89 15.40
CA LEU A 223 15.50 -10.95 15.84
C LEU A 223 15.04 -10.79 17.30
N LYS A 224 14.60 -9.56 17.67
CA LYS A 224 14.15 -9.22 19.03
C LYS A 224 12.67 -9.50 19.27
N LEU A 225 11.86 -9.81 18.24
CA LEU A 225 10.42 -10.03 18.34
C LEU A 225 10.07 -11.04 19.44
N PRO A 226 9.29 -10.66 20.47
CA PRO A 226 8.91 -11.58 21.53
C PRO A 226 7.96 -12.67 21.04
N LEU A 227 8.22 -13.94 21.39
CA LEU A 227 7.39 -15.08 21.01
C LEU A 227 5.96 -15.03 21.56
N LYS A 228 5.71 -14.19 22.58
CA LYS A 228 4.39 -14.02 23.21
C LYS A 228 3.68 -12.74 22.76
N SER A 229 4.22 -11.99 21.78
CA SER A 229 3.59 -10.77 21.28
C SER A 229 2.27 -11.08 20.55
N GLN A 230 1.35 -10.10 20.52
CA GLN A 230 0.10 -10.21 19.75
C GLN A 230 0.36 -10.50 18.27
N ILE A 231 1.42 -9.97 17.70
CA ILE A 231 1.86 -10.25 16.33
C ILE A 231 2.08 -11.75 16.12
N VAL A 232 2.82 -12.41 17.00
CA VAL A 232 3.13 -13.85 16.91
C VAL A 232 1.86 -14.67 17.17
N ASN A 233 1.11 -14.35 18.21
CA ASN A 233 -0.09 -15.11 18.60
C ASN A 233 -1.19 -15.13 17.53
N THR A 234 -1.21 -14.14 16.64
CA THR A 234 -2.21 -14.00 15.57
C THR A 234 -1.63 -14.22 14.16
N ALA A 235 -0.39 -14.74 14.04
CA ALA A 235 0.28 -14.85 12.74
C ALA A 235 -0.35 -15.92 11.83
N LYS A 236 -1.01 -16.93 12.40
CA LYS A 236 -1.79 -17.93 11.63
C LYS A 236 -3.06 -17.37 11.00
N GLU A 237 -3.60 -16.28 11.55
CA GLU A 237 -4.81 -15.62 11.06
C GLU A 237 -4.48 -14.43 10.16
N VAL A 238 -3.40 -13.72 10.46
CA VAL A 238 -2.98 -12.52 9.73
C VAL A 238 -1.55 -12.70 9.23
N SER A 239 -1.40 -12.78 7.92
CA SER A 239 -0.08 -12.97 7.27
C SER A 239 0.96 -12.00 7.82
N THR A 240 2.12 -12.53 8.21
CA THR A 240 3.16 -11.78 8.89
C THR A 240 4.54 -12.14 8.37
N ILE A 241 5.30 -11.14 7.98
CA ILE A 241 6.70 -11.23 7.55
C ILE A 241 7.56 -10.52 8.59
N VAL A 242 8.60 -11.18 9.06
CA VAL A 242 9.63 -10.56 9.91
C VAL A 242 10.91 -10.44 9.10
N ALA A 243 11.28 -9.20 8.79
CA ALA A 243 12.50 -8.89 8.06
C ALA A 243 13.69 -8.85 9.02
N VAL A 244 14.61 -9.79 8.86
CA VAL A 244 15.81 -9.96 9.68
C VAL A 244 17.07 -9.86 8.84
N SER A 245 18.21 -9.63 9.51
CA SER A 245 19.51 -9.63 8.83
C SER A 245 19.81 -10.97 8.17
N GLU A 246 20.37 -10.96 6.96
CA GLU A 246 20.81 -12.15 6.23
C GLU A 246 21.91 -12.96 6.94
N ARG A 247 22.63 -12.38 7.87
CA ARG A 247 23.60 -13.12 8.72
C ARG A 247 22.97 -14.31 9.47
N TYR A 248 21.64 -14.32 9.66
CA TYR A 248 20.94 -15.42 10.31
C TYR A 248 20.59 -16.57 9.35
N ARG A 249 20.76 -16.39 8.03
CA ARG A 249 20.50 -17.43 7.01
C ARG A 249 21.52 -18.56 7.08
N GLU A 250 22.80 -18.24 7.19
CA GLU A 250 23.88 -19.23 7.22
C GLU A 250 23.80 -20.12 8.45
N ASN A 251 23.38 -19.56 9.56
CA ASN A 251 23.23 -20.30 10.81
C ASN A 251 22.02 -21.25 10.83
N ALA A 252 21.01 -21.03 10.02
CA ALA A 252 19.81 -21.88 9.93
C ALA A 252 20.09 -23.21 9.19
N GLN A 253 21.16 -23.29 8.40
CA GLN A 253 21.54 -24.48 7.62
C GLN A 253 22.55 -25.40 8.34
N SER A 254 23.13 -24.97 9.45
CA SER A 254 24.00 -25.83 10.24
C SER A 254 23.15 -26.81 11.06
N GLU A 255 23.27 -28.11 10.75
CA GLU A 255 22.61 -29.20 11.47
C GLU A 255 22.90 -29.12 12.98
N ALA A 256 21.90 -29.50 13.76
CA ALA A 256 21.93 -29.49 15.21
C ALA A 256 23.10 -30.29 15.75
N LEU A 257 24.16 -29.65 16.23
CA LEU A 257 25.15 -30.29 17.06
C LEU A 257 24.50 -30.71 18.39
N PRO A 258 24.81 -31.90 18.92
CA PRO A 258 24.28 -32.36 20.20
C PRO A 258 24.70 -31.43 21.34
N ASP A 259 23.85 -31.29 22.34
CA ASP A 259 23.96 -30.35 23.48
C ASP A 259 25.26 -30.43 24.32
N THR A 260 26.16 -31.38 24.02
CA THR A 260 27.33 -31.69 24.85
C THR A 260 28.65 -31.02 24.42
N GLU A 261 28.69 -30.27 23.29
CA GLU A 261 29.93 -29.70 22.76
C GLU A 261 29.87 -28.20 22.41
N LYS A 262 29.14 -27.37 23.19
CA LYS A 262 29.04 -25.94 22.92
C LYS A 262 29.96 -25.14 23.82
N ASP A 263 31.22 -25.01 23.44
CA ASP A 263 32.24 -24.31 24.21
C ASP A 263 32.38 -22.82 23.94
N SER A 264 31.63 -22.22 22.98
CA SER A 264 31.69 -20.77 22.75
C SER A 264 30.36 -20.06 23.03
N ILE A 265 30.43 -18.86 23.59
CA ILE A 265 29.27 -17.99 23.83
C ILE A 265 28.56 -17.63 22.49
N GLU A 266 29.32 -17.57 21.41
CA GLU A 266 28.82 -17.24 20.07
C GLU A 266 27.99 -18.37 19.46
N GLU A 267 28.42 -19.60 19.58
CA GLU A 267 27.69 -20.79 19.12
C GLU A 267 26.37 -20.99 19.88
N ASN A 268 26.39 -20.78 21.20
CA ASN A 268 25.18 -20.82 22.01
C ASN A 268 24.18 -19.71 21.62
N ASN A 269 24.66 -18.51 21.33
CA ASN A 269 23.81 -17.41 20.84
C ASN A 269 23.17 -17.72 19.47
N ASN A 270 23.92 -18.30 18.56
CA ASN A 270 23.41 -18.68 17.23
C ASN A 270 22.40 -19.82 17.33
N TYR A 271 22.63 -20.83 18.15
CA TYR A 271 21.68 -21.90 18.43
C TYR A 271 20.35 -21.39 19.00
N GLN A 272 20.39 -20.49 19.97
CA GLN A 272 19.18 -19.89 20.55
C GLN A 272 18.40 -19.07 19.52
N LYS A 273 19.09 -18.39 18.60
CA LYS A 273 18.45 -17.64 17.51
C LYS A 273 17.81 -18.55 16.48
N ASN A 274 18.46 -19.66 16.09
CA ASN A 274 17.88 -20.65 15.18
C ASN A 274 16.63 -21.28 15.76
N ARG A 275 16.66 -21.69 17.03
CA ARG A 275 15.46 -22.16 17.75
C ARG A 275 14.35 -21.12 17.76
N LYS A 276 14.67 -19.83 17.90
CA LYS A 276 13.68 -18.76 17.85
C LYS A 276 13.09 -18.62 16.46
N ILE A 277 13.88 -18.69 15.38
CA ILE A 277 13.41 -18.66 14.01
C ILE A 277 12.41 -19.81 13.78
N THR A 278 12.81 -21.05 14.08
CA THR A 278 11.91 -22.22 13.95
C THR A 278 10.58 -22.01 14.69
N ARG A 279 10.62 -21.49 15.92
CA ARG A 279 9.39 -21.23 16.68
C ARG A 279 8.52 -20.12 16.10
N LEU A 280 9.11 -19.10 15.47
CA LEU A 280 8.37 -18.08 14.75
C LEU A 280 7.69 -18.66 13.52
N GLU A 281 8.39 -19.49 12.74
CA GLU A 281 7.86 -20.18 11.56
C GLU A 281 6.73 -21.17 11.91
N GLU A 282 6.88 -21.94 13.00
CA GLU A 282 5.82 -22.82 13.53
C GLU A 282 4.54 -22.05 13.93
N ASN A 283 4.68 -20.77 14.31
CA ASN A 283 3.57 -19.88 14.57
C ASN A 283 3.00 -19.20 13.30
N GLY A 284 3.50 -19.52 12.12
CA GLY A 284 3.00 -19.01 10.84
C GLY A 284 3.63 -17.68 10.40
N ILE A 285 4.80 -17.33 10.93
CA ILE A 285 5.56 -16.15 10.52
C ILE A 285 6.51 -16.55 9.38
N GLU A 286 6.50 -15.76 8.31
CA GLU A 286 7.54 -15.83 7.28
C GLU A 286 8.77 -15.04 7.72
N ILE A 287 9.94 -15.68 7.73
CA ILE A 287 11.21 -14.98 7.95
C ILE A 287 11.79 -14.54 6.62
N LEU A 288 11.97 -13.23 6.46
CA LEU A 288 12.57 -12.63 5.27
C LEU A 288 13.98 -12.12 5.59
N TYR A 289 14.98 -12.77 5.01
CA TYR A 289 16.37 -12.38 5.16
C TYR A 289 16.72 -11.22 4.24
N VAL A 290 17.25 -10.14 4.82
CA VAL A 290 17.52 -8.86 4.17
C VAL A 290 18.98 -8.45 4.41
N ALA A 291 19.63 -7.90 3.40
CA ALA A 291 20.99 -7.37 3.51
C ALA A 291 21.08 -6.30 4.62
N GLU A 292 22.25 -6.16 5.22
CA GLU A 292 22.51 -5.11 6.22
C GLU A 292 23.19 -3.88 5.60
N LYS A 293 22.82 -2.72 6.12
CA LYS A 293 23.47 -1.45 5.83
C LYS A 293 23.52 -0.61 7.11
N ASN A 294 24.73 -0.21 7.52
CA ASN A 294 24.95 0.59 8.73
C ASN A 294 24.33 -0.04 10.01
N GLY A 295 24.43 -1.36 10.17
CA GLY A 295 23.94 -2.09 11.37
C GLY A 295 22.41 -2.31 11.41
N HIS A 296 21.70 -1.99 10.33
CA HIS A 296 20.26 -2.23 10.16
C HIS A 296 20.00 -2.93 8.83
N ILE A 297 18.82 -3.55 8.69
CA ILE A 297 18.38 -4.09 7.39
C ILE A 297 18.36 -2.97 6.34
N ASP A 298 18.82 -3.28 5.12
CA ASP A 298 18.73 -2.34 3.99
C ASP A 298 17.29 -2.28 3.49
N LEU A 299 16.66 -1.12 3.65
CA LEU A 299 15.28 -0.91 3.23
C LEU A 299 15.10 -0.98 1.71
N ASN A 300 16.14 -0.71 0.91
CA ASN A 300 16.06 -0.84 -0.54
C ASN A 300 16.06 -2.31 -0.97
N ASP A 301 16.86 -3.19 -0.35
CA ASP A 301 16.83 -4.64 -0.56
C ASP A 301 15.48 -5.22 -0.08
N LEU A 302 14.98 -4.73 1.08
CA LEU A 302 13.64 -5.10 1.55
C LEU A 302 12.55 -4.78 0.53
N MET A 303 12.53 -3.55 -0.03
CA MET A 303 11.53 -3.16 -1.04
C MET A 303 11.60 -4.04 -2.29
N GLN A 304 12.79 -4.39 -2.75
CA GLN A 304 12.96 -5.30 -3.89
C GLN A 304 12.35 -6.68 -3.59
N LYS A 305 12.71 -7.29 -2.47
CA LYS A 305 12.21 -8.62 -2.07
C LYS A 305 10.70 -8.65 -1.82
N LEU A 306 10.11 -7.55 -1.35
CA LEU A 306 8.66 -7.43 -1.18
C LEU A 306 7.96 -7.25 -2.53
N GLY A 307 8.54 -6.50 -3.47
CA GLY A 307 8.03 -6.37 -4.83
C GLY A 307 8.00 -7.70 -5.59
N GLU A 308 9.03 -8.54 -5.45
CA GLU A 308 9.10 -9.91 -5.99
C GLU A 308 7.96 -10.80 -5.46
N ARG A 309 7.43 -10.51 -4.27
CA ARG A 309 6.26 -11.16 -3.65
C ARG A 309 4.92 -10.53 -4.05
N SER A 310 4.94 -9.63 -5.04
CA SER A 310 3.76 -8.89 -5.51
C SER A 310 3.07 -8.07 -4.38
N ILE A 311 3.84 -7.60 -3.40
CA ILE A 311 3.40 -6.61 -2.44
C ILE A 311 3.56 -5.25 -3.10
N ASP A 312 2.46 -4.68 -3.58
CA ASP A 312 2.43 -3.46 -4.39
C ASP A 312 2.48 -2.19 -3.54
N SER A 313 2.09 -2.28 -2.27
CA SER A 313 1.94 -1.10 -1.41
C SER A 313 2.15 -1.39 0.06
N ILE A 314 2.68 -0.39 0.77
CA ILE A 314 2.98 -0.46 2.20
C ILE A 314 2.49 0.80 2.90
N LEU A 315 1.71 0.62 3.98
CA LEU A 315 1.47 1.66 4.97
C LEU A 315 2.57 1.57 6.04
N LEU A 316 3.49 2.51 6.05
CA LEU A 316 4.54 2.60 7.07
C LEU A 316 3.98 3.28 8.32
N GLU A 317 3.74 2.51 9.37
CA GLU A 317 3.39 2.98 10.71
C GLU A 317 4.57 2.75 11.67
N GLY A 318 5.69 3.39 11.37
CA GLY A 318 6.93 3.24 12.12
C GLY A 318 7.06 4.20 13.31
N GLY A 319 8.06 3.94 14.19
CA GLY A 319 8.59 4.95 15.09
C GLY A 319 9.54 5.91 14.35
N GLY A 320 9.92 7.00 15.01
CA GLY A 320 10.67 8.09 14.38
C GLY A 320 11.98 7.66 13.69
N ILE A 321 12.70 6.67 14.23
CA ILE A 321 13.95 6.15 13.64
C ILE A 321 13.69 5.44 12.31
N LEU A 322 12.67 4.58 12.25
CA LEU A 322 12.33 3.86 11.00
C LEU A 322 11.79 4.83 9.95
N ASN A 323 10.98 5.80 10.37
CA ASN A 323 10.47 6.84 9.48
C ASN A 323 11.59 7.65 8.84
N TRP A 324 12.59 8.08 9.63
CA TRP A 324 13.75 8.78 9.10
C TRP A 324 14.58 7.90 8.17
N SER A 325 14.83 6.64 8.56
CA SER A 325 15.55 5.68 7.72
C SER A 325 14.88 5.47 6.38
N ALA A 326 13.55 5.37 6.36
CA ALA A 326 12.75 5.22 5.14
C ALA A 326 12.84 6.46 4.23
N LEU A 327 12.73 7.67 4.79
CA LEU A 327 12.90 8.92 4.05
C LEU A 327 14.31 9.03 3.46
N LYS A 328 15.34 8.78 4.29
CA LYS A 328 16.75 8.83 3.86
C LYS A 328 17.08 7.79 2.78
N SER A 329 16.39 6.64 2.78
CA SER A 329 16.57 5.59 1.78
C SER A 329 15.83 5.88 0.47
N GLY A 330 15.04 6.96 0.40
CA GLY A 330 14.28 7.36 -0.78
C GLY A 330 13.12 6.41 -1.13
N ILE A 331 12.64 5.61 -0.16
CA ILE A 331 11.58 4.62 -0.43
C ILE A 331 10.16 5.18 -0.21
N VAL A 332 10.02 6.34 0.43
CA VAL A 332 8.71 6.92 0.76
C VAL A 332 8.17 7.73 -0.41
N ASN A 333 6.95 7.44 -0.83
CA ASN A 333 6.26 8.15 -1.92
C ASN A 333 5.26 9.18 -1.40
N LYS A 334 4.59 8.89 -0.27
CA LYS A 334 3.53 9.72 0.29
C LYS A 334 3.61 9.82 1.81
N VAL A 335 3.15 10.94 2.35
CA VAL A 335 3.07 11.19 3.79
C VAL A 335 1.64 11.51 4.19
N TYR A 336 1.15 10.84 5.23
CA TYR A 336 -0.10 11.13 5.93
C TYR A 336 0.22 11.63 7.34
N ALA A 337 0.23 12.93 7.55
CA ALA A 337 0.48 13.57 8.84
C ALA A 337 -0.83 13.93 9.53
N TYR A 338 -1.17 13.25 10.63
CA TYR A 338 -2.33 13.61 11.46
C TYR A 338 -1.87 14.51 12.59
N ILE A 339 -2.46 15.69 12.72
CA ILE A 339 -2.11 16.70 13.72
C ILE A 339 -3.30 16.92 14.64
N ALA A 340 -3.14 16.56 15.92
CA ALA A 340 -4.13 16.80 16.93
C ALA A 340 -3.95 18.20 17.54
N PRO A 341 -5.05 18.92 17.86
CA PRO A 341 -5.00 20.25 18.52
C PRO A 341 -4.66 20.10 20.01
N LYS A 342 -3.48 19.54 20.30
CA LYS A 342 -2.94 19.29 21.64
C LYS A 342 -1.48 19.66 21.70
N LEU A 343 -0.99 19.95 22.90
CA LEU A 343 0.42 20.22 23.19
C LEU A 343 0.86 19.29 24.33
N PHE A 344 1.95 18.56 24.13
CA PHE A 344 2.53 17.69 25.17
C PHE A 344 3.78 18.29 25.81
N GLY A 345 4.56 19.08 25.05
CA GLY A 345 5.86 19.57 25.51
C GLY A 345 6.89 18.45 25.73
N GLY A 346 7.92 18.77 26.49
CA GLY A 346 9.02 17.83 26.83
C GLY A 346 10.11 17.78 25.76
N ALA A 347 11.34 18.11 26.14
CA ALA A 347 12.49 18.09 25.21
C ALA A 347 12.74 16.68 24.69
N ASP A 348 12.68 15.65 25.55
CA ASP A 348 12.96 14.25 25.24
C ASP A 348 11.72 13.46 24.79
N ALA A 349 10.55 14.12 24.66
CA ALA A 349 9.35 13.46 24.16
C ALA A 349 9.49 13.13 22.66
N LYS A 350 9.19 11.87 22.31
CA LYS A 350 9.37 11.32 20.96
C LYS A 350 8.65 12.11 19.88
N THR A 351 9.30 12.21 18.72
CA THR A 351 8.77 12.89 17.53
C THR A 351 8.51 11.87 16.39
N PRO A 352 7.70 12.22 15.38
CA PRO A 352 7.41 11.29 14.27
C PRO A 352 8.62 10.99 13.39
N ILE A 353 9.62 11.87 13.36
CA ILE A 353 10.86 11.73 12.59
C ILE A 353 12.03 11.96 13.56
N GLU A 354 12.85 10.92 13.77
CA GLU A 354 13.99 10.90 14.70
C GLU A 354 15.26 10.46 13.97
N GLY A 355 16.37 10.31 14.71
CA GLY A 355 17.68 9.93 14.17
C GLY A 355 18.57 11.14 13.98
N MET A 356 19.56 11.04 13.08
CA MET A 356 20.55 12.12 12.90
C MET A 356 19.95 13.38 12.26
N GLY A 357 18.84 13.24 11.52
CA GLY A 357 18.23 14.35 10.79
C GLY A 357 19.05 14.84 9.60
N THR A 358 18.71 16.02 9.09
CA THR A 358 19.47 16.74 8.05
C THR A 358 20.41 17.76 8.68
N ASP A 359 21.53 17.99 8.04
CA ASP A 359 22.57 18.94 8.47
C ASP A 359 22.26 20.39 8.05
N SER A 360 21.35 20.57 7.09
CA SER A 360 21.00 21.88 6.55
C SER A 360 19.54 21.91 6.09
N PRO A 361 18.84 23.05 6.20
CA PRO A 361 17.52 23.20 5.61
C PRO A 361 17.47 22.93 4.08
N ALA A 362 18.58 23.16 3.39
CA ALA A 362 18.70 22.90 1.95
C ALA A 362 18.68 21.39 1.62
N HIS A 363 19.00 20.52 2.58
CA HIS A 363 18.96 19.07 2.44
C HIS A 363 17.69 18.43 3.03
N ALA A 364 16.68 19.25 3.28
CA ALA A 364 15.38 18.74 3.77
C ALA A 364 14.70 17.85 2.71
N VAL A 365 14.02 16.81 3.18
CA VAL A 365 13.11 16.05 2.32
C VAL A 365 11.92 16.95 1.97
N MET A 366 11.77 17.26 0.69
CA MET A 366 10.72 18.17 0.21
C MET A 366 9.40 17.43 0.03
N LEU A 367 8.30 18.09 0.38
CA LEU A 367 6.94 17.59 0.17
C LEU A 367 6.21 18.51 -0.80
N GLY A 368 5.43 17.91 -1.71
CA GLY A 368 4.62 18.61 -2.70
C GLY A 368 3.16 18.16 -2.70
N ASN A 369 2.34 18.78 -3.53
CA ASN A 369 0.93 18.44 -3.75
C ASN A 369 0.13 18.29 -2.43
N SER A 370 0.42 19.14 -1.44
CA SER A 370 -0.14 19.03 -0.10
C SER A 370 -1.63 19.37 -0.09
N LYS A 371 -2.41 18.48 0.53
CA LYS A 371 -3.85 18.67 0.77
C LYS A 371 -4.12 18.60 2.27
N VAL A 372 -4.92 19.56 2.78
CA VAL A 372 -5.34 19.57 4.19
C VAL A 372 -6.82 19.21 4.28
N THR A 373 -7.12 18.23 5.15
CA THR A 373 -8.49 17.78 5.42
C THR A 373 -8.74 17.78 6.92
N LYS A 374 -9.90 18.34 7.35
CA LYS A 374 -10.32 18.31 8.76
C LYS A 374 -11.04 16.99 9.06
N LEU A 375 -10.58 16.26 10.07
CA LEU A 375 -11.15 14.98 10.53
C LEU A 375 -11.60 15.11 11.99
N GLY A 376 -12.83 15.59 12.19
CA GLY A 376 -13.27 16.01 13.52
C GLY A 376 -12.54 17.28 13.95
N ASP A 377 -11.81 17.21 15.07
CA ASP A 377 -10.96 18.31 15.54
C ASP A 377 -9.53 18.22 15.02
N ASP A 378 -9.11 17.05 14.50
CA ASP A 378 -7.76 16.83 13.97
C ASP A 378 -7.63 17.33 12.52
N PHE A 379 -6.39 17.55 12.11
CA PHE A 379 -6.02 17.87 10.73
C PHE A 379 -5.22 16.72 10.13
N LEU A 380 -5.61 16.30 8.93
CA LEU A 380 -4.80 15.43 8.08
C LEU A 380 -4.13 16.29 7.00
N ILE A 381 -2.81 16.17 6.92
CA ILE A 381 -2.02 16.69 5.80
C ILE A 381 -1.51 15.51 4.99
N GLU A 382 -1.97 15.44 3.73
CA GLU A 382 -1.51 14.46 2.74
C GLU A 382 -0.53 15.17 1.81
N SER A 383 0.66 14.60 1.61
CA SER A 383 1.67 15.20 0.74
C SER A 383 2.45 14.11 0.00
N ASP A 384 2.83 14.39 -1.23
CA ASP A 384 3.75 13.54 -1.98
C ASP A 384 5.20 13.90 -1.62
N VAL A 385 6.08 12.89 -1.53
CA VAL A 385 7.52 13.14 -1.36
C VAL A 385 8.09 13.50 -2.72
N VAL A 386 8.68 14.69 -2.80
CA VAL A 386 9.35 15.16 -4.02
C VAL A 386 10.77 14.63 -3.99
N ASN A 387 11.05 13.60 -4.81
CA ASN A 387 12.41 13.11 -4.99
C ASN A 387 13.22 14.18 -5.74
N THR A 388 14.24 14.71 -5.08
CA THR A 388 15.23 15.62 -5.66
C THR A 388 16.32 14.85 -6.36
#